data_a30829835f7ceb7facf9c2dede197b70
#
_entry.id   a30829835f7ceb7facf9c2dede197b70
#
_cell.length_a   1.000
_cell.length_b   1.000
_cell.length_c   1.000
_cell.angle_alpha   90.00
_cell.angle_beta   90.00
_cell.angle_gamma   90.00
#
_symmetry.space_group_name_H-M   'P 1'
#
loop_
_entity.id
_entity.type
_entity.pdbx_description
1 polymer ?
#
loop_
_entity_poly.entity_id
_entity_poly.type
_entity_poly.pdbx_seq_one_letter_code
_entity_poly.pdbx_strand_id
1 'polypeptide(L)' 'MTYVEQLQNIVRTLRSEHGCPWDRKQTHESIKPGCIEEAVEVLCGINILKETGRAENLREELGDLLLQVIFHAQLAEE' A
#
# COMPACT_ATOMS: atom_id res chain seq x y z
N MET A 1 -1.81 -17.51 -9.66
CA MET A 1 -2.00 -16.08 -9.34
C MET A 1 -0.87 -15.60 -8.45
N THR A 2 -0.17 -14.54 -8.86
CA THR A 2 0.91 -13.97 -8.07
C THR A 2 0.37 -13.22 -6.85
N TYR A 3 1.24 -12.92 -5.88
CA TYR A 3 0.83 -12.11 -4.72
C TYR A 3 0.39 -10.71 -5.15
N VAL A 4 1.02 -10.13 -6.17
CA VAL A 4 0.61 -8.82 -6.69
C VAL A 4 -0.79 -8.90 -7.28
N GLU A 5 -1.09 -9.92 -8.07
CA GLU A 5 -2.43 -10.13 -8.63
C GLU A 5 -3.47 -10.35 -7.53
N GLN A 6 -3.12 -11.09 -6.48
CA GLN A 6 -4.01 -11.26 -5.34
C GLN A 6 -4.31 -9.93 -4.66
N LEU A 7 -3.29 -9.11 -4.45
CA LEU A 7 -3.47 -7.79 -3.84
C LEU A 7 -4.32 -6.88 -4.73
N GLN A 8 -4.09 -6.91 -6.06
CA GLN A 8 -4.91 -6.17 -7.01
C GLN A 8 -6.38 -6.57 -6.89
N ASN A 9 -6.66 -7.86 -6.79
CA ASN A 9 -8.03 -8.36 -6.65
C ASN A 9 -8.67 -7.94 -5.33
N ILE A 10 -7.90 -7.95 -4.24
CA ILE A 10 -8.38 -7.50 -2.94
C ILE A 10 -8.78 -6.02 -3.00
N VAL A 11 -7.92 -5.18 -3.54
CA VAL A 11 -8.21 -3.73 -3.64
C VAL A 11 -9.41 -3.49 -4.56
N ARG A 12 -9.50 -4.20 -5.68
CA ARG A 12 -10.64 -4.09 -6.58
C ARG A 12 -11.94 -4.43 -5.86
N THR A 13 -11.93 -5.49 -5.05
CA THR A 13 -13.09 -5.90 -4.26
C THR A 13 -13.45 -4.85 -3.21
N LEU A 14 -12.47 -4.31 -2.51
CA LEU A 14 -12.70 -3.27 -1.50
C LEU A 14 -13.32 -2.00 -2.11
N ARG A 15 -12.96 -1.69 -3.34
CA ARG A 15 -13.47 -0.53 -4.06
C ARG A 15 -14.78 -0.81 -4.81
N SER A 16 -15.25 -2.05 -4.82
CA SER A 16 -16.49 -2.42 -5.51
C SER A 16 -17.72 -1.91 -4.76
N GLU A 17 -18.88 -1.96 -5.43
CA GLU A 17 -20.17 -1.52 -4.89
C GLU A 17 -20.48 -2.14 -3.51
N HIS A 18 -20.07 -3.39 -3.31
CA HIS A 18 -20.32 -4.13 -2.07
C HIS A 18 -19.08 -4.23 -1.19
N GLY A 19 -18.04 -3.45 -1.49
CA GLY A 19 -16.81 -3.47 -0.74
C GLY A 19 -16.84 -2.54 0.47
N CYS A 20 -15.68 -2.01 0.83
CA CYS A 20 -15.53 -1.13 1.99
C CYS A 20 -15.92 0.31 1.63
N PRO A 21 -16.95 0.89 2.28
CA PRO A 21 -17.36 2.27 1.98
C PRO A 21 -16.25 3.29 2.16
N TRP A 22 -15.37 3.09 3.14
CA TRP A 22 -14.24 3.98 3.37
C TRP A 22 -13.26 3.94 2.20
N ASP A 23 -12.91 2.74 1.73
CA ASP A 23 -12.01 2.58 0.58
C ASP A 23 -12.62 3.13 -0.70
N ARG A 24 -13.93 2.98 -0.86
CA ARG A 24 -14.65 3.49 -2.05
C ARG A 24 -14.64 5.01 -2.13
N LYS A 25 -14.54 5.70 -1.00
CA LYS A 25 -14.51 7.16 -0.97
C LYS A 25 -13.14 7.74 -1.31
N GLN A 26 -12.11 6.92 -1.27
CA GLN A 26 -10.75 7.40 -1.50
C GLN A 26 -10.54 7.82 -2.95
N THR A 27 -9.74 8.85 -3.14
CA THR A 27 -9.35 9.38 -4.44
C THR A 27 -7.83 9.46 -4.50
N HIS A 28 -7.28 9.71 -5.69
CA HIS A 28 -5.84 9.96 -5.81
C HIS A 28 -5.39 11.06 -4.83
N GLU A 29 -6.18 12.12 -4.73
CA GLU A 29 -5.84 13.25 -3.86
C GLU A 29 -5.92 12.89 -2.37
N SER A 30 -6.90 12.08 -1.97
CA SER A 30 -7.07 11.74 -0.55
C SER A 30 -5.96 10.82 -0.04
N ILE A 31 -5.40 9.97 -0.87
CA ILE A 31 -4.34 9.04 -0.46
C ILE A 31 -2.94 9.46 -0.92
N LYS A 32 -2.84 10.57 -1.64
CA LYS A 32 -1.57 11.09 -2.13
C LYS A 32 -0.50 11.27 -1.04
N PRO A 33 -0.83 11.83 0.15
CA PRO A 33 0.17 11.97 1.21
C PRO A 33 0.76 10.64 1.68
N GLY A 34 -0.01 9.56 1.60
CA GLY A 34 0.44 8.23 2.00
C GLY A 34 1.63 7.73 1.20
N CYS A 35 1.79 8.17 -0.05
CA CYS A 35 2.91 7.75 -0.88
C CYS A 35 4.25 8.19 -0.28
N ILE A 36 4.34 9.43 0.18
CA ILE A 36 5.59 9.92 0.77
C ILE A 36 5.76 9.40 2.20
N GLU A 37 4.67 9.31 2.96
CA GLU A 37 4.71 8.78 4.32
C GLU A 37 5.24 7.35 4.33
N GLU A 38 4.72 6.48 3.46
CA GLU A 38 5.16 5.09 3.38
C GLU A 38 6.59 4.97 2.85
N ALA A 39 7.00 5.84 1.93
CA ALA A 39 8.38 5.86 1.44
C ALA A 39 9.36 6.21 2.58
N VAL A 40 9.01 7.19 3.42
CA VAL A 40 9.81 7.56 4.59
C VAL A 40 9.89 6.40 5.59
N GLU A 41 8.77 5.71 5.83
CA GLU A 41 8.73 4.56 6.71
C GLU A 41 9.65 3.42 6.22
N VAL A 42 9.72 3.23 4.89
CA VAL A 42 10.66 2.25 4.31
C VAL A 42 12.10 2.65 4.61
N LEU A 43 12.46 3.92 4.51
CA LEU A 43 13.81 4.39 4.85
C LEU A 43 14.12 4.12 6.32
N CYS A 44 13.17 4.35 7.22
CA CYS A 44 13.32 4.04 8.64
C CYS A 44 13.52 2.54 8.85
N GLY A 45 12.76 1.71 8.13
CA GLY A 45 12.90 0.26 8.19
C GLY A 45 14.28 -0.23 7.76
N ILE A 46 14.84 0.40 6.73
CA ILE A 46 16.20 0.09 6.26
C ILE A 46 17.23 0.42 7.37
N ASN A 47 17.05 1.55 8.04
CA ASN A 47 17.93 1.93 9.14
C ASN A 47 17.83 0.95 10.31
N ILE A 48 16.64 0.51 10.66
CA ILE A 48 16.42 -0.50 11.70
C ILE A 48 17.13 -1.80 11.33
N LEU A 49 17.00 -2.25 10.09
CA LEU A 49 17.69 -3.45 9.62
C LEU A 49 19.20 -3.31 9.75
N LYS A 50 19.74 -2.17 9.35
CA LYS A 50 21.18 -1.91 9.44
C LYS A 50 21.67 -1.94 10.88
N GLU A 51 20.91 -1.36 11.80
CA GLU A 51 21.31 -1.24 13.20
C GLU A 51 21.10 -2.51 14.02
N THR A 52 20.05 -3.27 13.74
CA THR A 52 19.63 -4.40 14.56
C THR A 52 19.72 -5.75 13.88
N GLY A 53 19.86 -5.79 12.56
CA GLY A 53 19.80 -7.02 11.78
C GLY A 53 18.39 -7.58 11.61
N ARG A 54 17.36 -6.86 12.05
CA ARG A 54 15.96 -7.32 12.01
C ARG A 54 15.23 -6.66 10.86
N ALA A 55 14.56 -7.48 10.05
CA ALA A 55 13.91 -7.07 8.81
C ALA A 55 12.38 -6.96 8.89
N GLU A 56 11.78 -7.29 10.04
CA GLU A 56 10.32 -7.35 10.17
C GLU A 56 9.65 -6.01 9.85
N ASN A 57 10.21 -4.92 10.39
CA ASN A 57 9.67 -3.58 10.16
C ASN A 57 9.78 -3.19 8.68
N LEU A 58 10.95 -3.43 8.07
CA LEU A 58 11.15 -3.11 6.65
C LEU A 58 10.16 -3.88 5.77
N ARG A 59 9.94 -5.16 6.06
CA ARG A 59 9.00 -5.98 5.31
C ARG A 59 7.58 -5.41 5.38
N GLU A 60 7.13 -5.00 6.56
CA GLU A 60 5.82 -4.41 6.77
C GLU A 60 5.68 -3.11 5.99
N GLU A 61 6.68 -2.24 6.07
CA GLU A 61 6.63 -0.93 5.40
C GLU A 61 6.70 -1.06 3.88
N LEU A 62 7.43 -2.05 3.35
CA LEU A 62 7.43 -2.33 1.92
C LEU A 62 6.05 -2.78 1.44
N GLY A 63 5.36 -3.58 2.25
CA GLY A 63 3.99 -3.99 1.96
C GLY A 63 3.04 -2.79 1.91
N ASP A 64 3.17 -1.87 2.86
CA ASP A 64 2.36 -0.66 2.92
C ASP A 64 2.63 0.27 1.73
N LEU A 65 3.90 0.38 1.32
CA LEU A 65 4.24 1.16 0.13
C LEU A 65 3.68 0.53 -1.14
N LEU A 66 3.77 -0.81 -1.25
CA LEU A 66 3.19 -1.52 -2.39
C LEU A 66 1.68 -1.31 -2.45
N LEU A 67 1.00 -1.31 -1.30
CA LEU A 67 -0.43 -1.06 -1.24
C LEU A 67 -0.78 0.31 -1.82
N GLN A 68 0.02 1.34 -1.58
CA GLN A 68 -0.18 2.66 -2.18
C GLN A 68 -0.13 2.58 -3.71
N VAL A 69 0.84 1.87 -4.25
CA VAL A 69 0.98 1.68 -5.70
C VAL A 69 -0.24 0.99 -6.28
N ILE A 70 -0.64 -0.12 -5.68
CA ILE A 70 -1.77 -0.94 -6.16
C ILE A 70 -3.08 -0.17 -6.05
N PHE A 71 -3.27 0.58 -4.96
CA PHE A 71 -4.48 1.36 -4.74
C PHE A 71 -4.63 2.47 -5.80
N HIS A 72 -3.56 3.21 -6.08
CA HIS A 72 -3.56 4.22 -7.14
C HIS A 72 -3.77 3.59 -8.52
N ALA A 73 -3.19 2.42 -8.76
CA ALA A 73 -3.40 1.71 -10.02
C ALA A 73 -4.87 1.32 -10.21
N GLN A 74 -5.53 0.88 -9.15
CA GLN A 74 -6.96 0.56 -9.19
C GLN A 74 -7.80 1.80 -9.46
N LEU A 75 -7.50 2.92 -8.81
CA LEU A 75 -8.18 4.19 -9.07
C LEU A 75 -8.03 4.61 -10.53
N ALA A 76 -6.84 4.43 -11.09
CA ALA A 76 -6.56 4.77 -12.48
C ALA A 76 -7.30 3.87 -13.47
N GLU A 77 -7.55 2.61 -13.10
CA GLU A 77 -8.33 1.68 -13.92
C GLU A 77 -9.79 2.08 -13.98
N GLU A 78 -10.32 2.64 -12.93
CA GLU A 78 -11.72 3.09 -12.87
C GLU A 78 -11.91 4.39 -13.68
#